data_25ca2c30b3c01bc843df9d783de7e435
#
_entry.id   25ca2c30b3c01bc843df9d783de7e435
#
_cell.length_a   1.000
_cell.length_b   1.000
_cell.length_c   1.000
_cell.angle_alpha   90.00
_cell.angle_beta   90.00
_cell.angle_gamma   90.00
#
_symmetry.space_group_name_H-M   'P 1'
#
loop_
_entity.id
_entity.type
_entity.pdbx_description
1 polymer ?
#
loop_
_entity_poly.entity_id
_entity_poly.type
_entity_poly.pdbx_seq_one_letter_code
_entity_poly.pdbx_strand_id
1 'polypeptide(L)'
;MHLNFGIDVINQIKIENPDLWTEQFKQEAINMIREGVDLEYQYAVDTMPRGILGLNAEMFKEYLQFIANRRCAQIGLTQQYPGVSNPFPWMSEIMDLKKEKNFFETRVIEYQTGGALTWDE
;
A
#
# COMPACT_ATOMS: atom_id res chain seq x y z
N MET A 1 6.68 6.53 0.72
CA MET A 1 7.27 7.17 1.89
C MET A 1 6.38 7.10 3.11
N HIS A 2 5.18 7.66 3.05
CA HIS A 2 4.24 7.61 4.19
C HIS A 2 3.89 6.19 4.63
N LEU A 3 3.74 5.29 3.67
CA LEU A 3 3.43 3.90 3.95
C LEU A 3 4.53 3.23 4.76
N ASN A 4 5.79 3.37 4.34
CA ASN A 4 6.92 2.76 5.02
C ASN A 4 7.08 3.34 6.43
N PHE A 5 6.89 4.63 6.58
CA PHE A 5 6.90 5.27 7.88
C PHE A 5 5.83 4.69 8.80
N GLY A 6 4.61 4.55 8.31
CA GLY A 6 3.52 3.96 9.08
C GLY A 6 3.80 2.52 9.51
N ILE A 7 4.35 1.72 8.62
CA ILE A 7 4.73 0.35 8.92
C ILE A 7 5.80 0.31 10.00
N ASP A 8 6.82 1.16 9.89
CA ASP A 8 7.91 1.22 10.85
C ASP A 8 7.40 1.67 12.23
N VAL A 9 6.49 2.64 12.28
CA VAL A 9 5.87 3.10 13.52
C VAL A 9 5.10 1.95 14.19
N ILE A 10 4.29 1.24 13.42
CA ILE A 10 3.50 0.11 13.97
C ILE A 10 4.43 -0.95 14.54
N ASN A 11 5.47 -1.32 13.81
CA ASN A 11 6.41 -2.34 14.25
C ASN A 11 7.19 -1.90 15.48
N GLN A 12 7.54 -0.62 15.56
CA GLN A 12 8.23 -0.07 16.72
C GLN A 12 7.33 -0.08 17.96
N ILE A 13 6.07 0.31 17.80
CA ILE A 13 5.10 0.26 18.90
C ILE A 13 4.92 -1.17 19.42
N LYS A 14 4.91 -2.15 18.53
CA LYS A 14 4.82 -3.56 18.92
C LYS A 14 6.01 -4.00 19.78
N ILE A 15 7.19 -3.48 19.48
CA ILE A 15 8.40 -3.78 20.25
C ILE A 15 8.35 -3.11 21.62
N GLU A 16 7.97 -1.86 21.66
CA GLU A 16 7.95 -1.06 22.89
C GLU A 16 6.77 -1.41 23.80
N ASN A 17 5.63 -1.77 23.20
CA ASN A 17 4.38 -2.02 23.92
C ASN A 17 3.72 -3.30 23.42
N PRO A 18 4.35 -4.47 23.64
CA PRO A 18 3.80 -5.73 23.10
C PRO A 18 2.42 -6.08 23.66
N ASP A 19 2.07 -5.56 24.82
CA ASP A 19 0.77 -5.77 25.46
C ASP A 19 -0.38 -5.11 24.70
N LEU A 20 -0.10 -4.14 23.83
CA LEU A 20 -1.11 -3.51 22.98
C LEU A 20 -1.47 -4.38 21.77
N TRP A 21 -0.60 -5.31 21.40
CA TRP A 21 -0.77 -6.19 20.23
C TRP A 21 -1.57 -7.43 20.62
N THR A 22 -2.83 -7.22 21.04
CA THR A 22 -3.72 -8.28 21.48
C THR A 22 -4.41 -8.95 20.29
N GLU A 23 -4.98 -10.13 20.53
CA GLU A 23 -5.77 -10.82 19.51
C GLU A 23 -6.97 -9.99 19.07
N GLN A 24 -7.61 -9.28 20.01
CA GLN A 24 -8.71 -8.40 19.69
C GLN A 24 -8.27 -7.26 18.77
N PHE A 25 -7.14 -6.62 19.09
CA PHE A 25 -6.61 -5.54 18.26
C PHE A 25 -6.25 -6.04 16.87
N LYS A 26 -5.60 -7.21 16.78
CA LYS A 26 -5.26 -7.82 15.50
C LYS A 26 -6.50 -8.05 14.66
N GLN A 27 -7.57 -8.57 15.27
CA GLN A 27 -8.80 -8.86 14.56
C GLN A 27 -9.46 -7.57 14.05
N GLU A 28 -9.45 -6.52 14.85
CA GLU A 28 -9.97 -5.21 14.43
C GLU A 28 -9.17 -4.64 13.26
N ALA A 29 -7.84 -4.75 13.30
CA ALA A 29 -6.98 -4.32 12.22
C ALA A 29 -7.25 -5.10 10.94
N ILE A 30 -7.41 -6.41 11.04
CA ILE A 30 -7.76 -7.29 9.91
C ILE A 30 -9.11 -6.85 9.32
N ASN A 31 -10.10 -6.59 10.16
CA ASN A 31 -11.41 -6.16 9.70
C ASN A 31 -11.33 -4.83 8.94
N MET A 32 -10.53 -3.89 9.41
CA MET A 32 -10.30 -2.61 8.72
C MET A 32 -9.66 -2.80 7.36
N ILE A 33 -8.68 -3.69 7.26
CA ILE A 33 -8.00 -3.99 5.99
C ILE A 33 -8.99 -4.61 5.00
N ARG A 34 -9.79 -5.58 5.46
CA ARG A 34 -10.79 -6.23 4.60
C ARG A 34 -11.86 -5.25 4.15
N GLU A 35 -12.31 -4.39 5.04
CA GLU A 35 -13.27 -3.33 4.69
C GLU A 35 -12.68 -2.38 3.65
N GLY A 36 -11.40 -2.02 3.80
CA GLY A 36 -10.70 -1.19 2.83
C GLY A 36 -10.65 -1.82 1.45
N VAL A 37 -10.39 -3.12 1.37
CA VAL A 37 -10.40 -3.85 0.10
C VAL A 37 -11.79 -3.80 -0.54
N ASP A 38 -12.83 -4.02 0.24
CA ASP A 38 -14.20 -4.01 -0.26
C ASP A 38 -14.61 -2.62 -0.76
N LEU A 39 -14.23 -1.57 -0.04
CA LEU A 39 -14.54 -0.20 -0.43
C LEU A 39 -13.81 0.20 -1.71
N GLU A 40 -12.54 -0.16 -1.84
CA GLU A 40 -11.77 0.12 -3.05
C GLU A 40 -12.31 -0.67 -4.25
N TYR A 41 -12.72 -1.91 -4.03
CA TYR A 41 -13.35 -2.71 -5.08
C TYR A 41 -14.64 -2.06 -5.54
N GLN A 42 -15.48 -1.62 -4.60
CA GLN A 42 -16.73 -0.95 -4.94
C GLN A 42 -16.49 0.33 -5.73
N TYR A 43 -15.48 1.09 -5.35
CA TYR A 43 -15.07 2.28 -6.07
C TYR A 43 -14.66 1.93 -7.51
N ALA A 44 -13.90 0.85 -7.68
CA ALA A 44 -13.48 0.40 -9.00
C ALA A 44 -14.68 -0.02 -9.87
N VAL A 45 -15.64 -0.70 -9.29
CA VAL A 45 -16.87 -1.10 -10.01
C VAL A 45 -17.64 0.14 -10.48
N ASP A 46 -17.73 1.15 -9.62
CA ASP A 46 -18.49 2.37 -9.93
C ASP A 46 -17.80 3.24 -10.97
N THR A 47 -16.46 3.26 -10.98
CA THR A 47 -15.70 4.14 -11.87
C THR A 47 -15.23 3.47 -13.15
N MET A 48 -15.13 2.13 -13.17
CA MET A 48 -14.62 1.38 -14.32
C MET A 48 -15.55 0.22 -14.69
N PRO A 49 -16.85 0.49 -15.00
CA PRO A 49 -17.81 -0.58 -15.21
C PRO A 49 -17.53 -1.46 -16.43
N ARG A 50 -16.76 -0.96 -17.42
CA ARG A 50 -16.46 -1.70 -18.66
C ARG A 50 -15.01 -2.13 -18.77
N GLY A 51 -14.19 -1.79 -17.79
CA GLY A 51 -12.75 -2.02 -17.84
C GLY A 51 -12.06 -1.04 -18.77
N ILE A 52 -10.75 -0.86 -18.54
CA ILE A 52 -9.91 0.02 -19.37
C ILE A 52 -8.61 -0.71 -19.63
N LEU A 53 -8.23 -0.84 -20.91
CA LEU A 53 -6.97 -1.45 -21.34
C LEU A 53 -6.76 -2.88 -20.78
N GLY A 54 -7.83 -3.69 -20.78
CA GLY A 54 -7.77 -5.04 -20.23
C GLY A 54 -7.82 -5.12 -18.73
N LEU A 55 -7.93 -3.98 -18.06
CA LEU A 55 -8.14 -3.90 -16.63
C LEU A 55 -9.61 -3.96 -16.33
N ASN A 56 -10.07 -4.92 -15.53
CA ASN A 56 -11.45 -5.02 -15.11
C ASN A 56 -11.56 -5.07 -13.60
N ALA A 57 -12.77 -4.92 -13.07
CA ALA A 57 -12.99 -4.84 -11.64
C ALA A 57 -12.53 -6.10 -10.90
N GLU A 58 -12.72 -7.28 -11.49
CA GLU A 58 -12.29 -8.53 -10.86
C GLU A 58 -10.77 -8.64 -10.76
N MET A 59 -10.05 -8.25 -11.80
CA MET A 59 -8.59 -8.21 -11.76
C MET A 59 -8.10 -7.18 -10.75
N PHE A 60 -8.78 -6.04 -10.67
CA PHE A 60 -8.44 -5.01 -9.68
C PHE A 60 -8.68 -5.50 -8.26
N LYS A 61 -9.76 -6.26 -8.04
CA LYS A 61 -10.04 -6.88 -6.75
C LYS A 61 -8.90 -7.83 -6.33
N GLU A 62 -8.46 -8.66 -7.26
CA GLU A 62 -7.36 -9.58 -7.00
C GLU A 62 -6.08 -8.83 -6.65
N TYR A 63 -5.81 -7.73 -7.34
CA TYR A 63 -4.68 -6.87 -7.06
C TYR A 63 -4.78 -6.25 -5.66
N LEU A 64 -5.95 -5.77 -5.28
CA LEU A 64 -6.18 -5.22 -3.94
C LEU A 64 -5.96 -6.27 -2.86
N GLN A 65 -6.43 -7.48 -3.09
CA GLN A 65 -6.23 -8.59 -2.15
C GLN A 65 -4.74 -8.94 -2.03
N PHE A 66 -4.03 -8.92 -3.13
CA PHE A 66 -2.58 -9.13 -3.14
C PHE A 66 -1.86 -8.06 -2.31
N ILE A 67 -2.22 -6.80 -2.48
CA ILE A 67 -1.63 -5.70 -1.71
C ILE A 67 -1.99 -5.85 -0.23
N ALA A 68 -3.24 -6.19 0.09
CA ALA A 68 -3.67 -6.39 1.47
C ALA A 68 -2.83 -7.49 2.15
N ASN A 69 -2.58 -8.59 1.45
CA ASN A 69 -1.71 -9.65 1.97
C ASN A 69 -0.30 -9.12 2.28
N ARG A 70 0.24 -8.30 1.39
CA ARG A 70 1.56 -7.71 1.59
C ARG A 70 1.58 -6.81 2.83
N ARG A 71 0.56 -5.98 3.00
CA ARG A 71 0.48 -5.07 4.16
C ARG A 71 0.32 -5.85 5.47
N CYS A 72 -0.50 -6.89 5.45
CA CYS A 72 -0.64 -7.77 6.63
C CYS A 72 0.71 -8.38 7.03
N ALA A 73 1.45 -8.89 6.06
CA ALA A 73 2.77 -9.46 6.34
C ALA A 73 3.74 -8.43 6.92
N GLN A 74 3.69 -7.19 6.41
CA GLN A 74 4.60 -6.13 6.85
C GLN A 74 4.37 -5.69 8.29
N ILE A 75 3.15 -5.82 8.80
CA ILE A 75 2.84 -5.44 10.19
C ILE A 75 2.62 -6.66 11.09
N GLY A 76 2.86 -7.85 10.58
CA GLY A 76 2.81 -9.07 11.39
C GLY A 76 1.44 -9.69 11.55
N LEU A 77 0.53 -9.41 10.64
CA LEU A 77 -0.78 -10.07 10.60
C LEU A 77 -0.74 -11.24 9.63
N THR A 78 -1.65 -12.20 9.84
CA THR A 78 -1.77 -13.35 8.94
C THR A 78 -2.34 -12.91 7.60
N GLN A 79 -1.97 -13.65 6.56
CA GLN A 79 -2.44 -13.42 5.21
C GLN A 79 -3.94 -13.70 5.14
N GLN A 80 -4.72 -12.72 4.68
CA GLN A 80 -6.18 -12.81 4.68
C GLN A 80 -6.76 -13.38 3.38
N TYR A 81 -5.98 -13.36 2.29
CA TYR A 81 -6.41 -13.83 0.99
C TYR A 81 -5.38 -14.81 0.44
N PRO A 82 -5.31 -16.03 1.02
CA PRO A 82 -4.32 -17.01 0.59
C PRO A 82 -4.53 -17.44 -0.86
N GLY A 83 -3.44 -17.70 -1.56
CA GLY A 83 -3.49 -18.16 -2.94
C GLY A 83 -3.66 -17.07 -3.99
N VAL A 84 -3.80 -15.82 -3.58
CA VAL A 84 -3.91 -14.69 -4.50
C VAL A 84 -2.52 -14.30 -4.99
N SER A 85 -2.40 -14.12 -6.30
CA SER A 85 -1.16 -13.62 -6.93
C SER A 85 -1.41 -12.27 -7.57
N ASN A 86 -0.32 -11.55 -7.85
CA ASN A 86 -0.42 -10.24 -8.50
C ASN A 86 -0.81 -10.43 -9.98
N PRO A 87 -2.01 -9.97 -10.39
CA PRO A 87 -2.42 -10.05 -11.79
C PRO A 87 -1.72 -9.03 -12.69
N PHE A 88 -1.01 -8.07 -12.10
CA PHE A 88 -0.32 -7.02 -12.82
C PHE A 88 1.16 -6.94 -12.40
N PRO A 89 1.96 -8.00 -12.67
CA PRO A 89 3.36 -7.97 -12.26
C PRO A 89 4.15 -6.83 -12.91
N TRP A 90 3.78 -6.45 -14.13
CA TRP A 90 4.39 -5.33 -14.84
C TRP A 90 4.14 -3.97 -14.19
N MET A 91 3.04 -3.84 -13.43
CA MET A 91 2.72 -2.58 -12.77
C MET A 91 3.72 -2.25 -11.67
N SER A 92 4.21 -3.25 -10.96
CA SER A 92 5.23 -3.05 -9.93
C SER A 92 6.50 -2.47 -10.53
N GLU A 93 6.92 -2.99 -11.68
CA GLU A 93 8.10 -2.49 -12.39
C GLU A 93 7.94 -1.03 -12.79
N ILE A 94 6.78 -0.69 -13.35
CA ILE A 94 6.50 0.69 -13.77
C ILE A 94 6.49 1.62 -12.56
N MET A 95 5.86 1.22 -11.46
CA MET A 95 5.83 2.03 -10.25
C MET A 95 7.21 2.22 -9.64
N ASP A 96 8.03 1.19 -9.65
CA ASP A 96 9.39 1.28 -9.15
C ASP A 96 10.24 2.22 -10.01
N LEU A 97 10.13 2.13 -11.32
CA LEU A 97 10.79 3.04 -12.24
C LEU A 97 10.33 4.49 -12.02
N LYS A 98 9.04 4.70 -11.81
CA LYS A 98 8.48 6.02 -11.55
C LYS A 98 9.01 6.60 -10.24
N LYS A 99 9.09 5.78 -9.21
CA LYS A 99 9.65 6.21 -7.92
C LYS A 99 11.12 6.62 -8.07
N GLU A 100 11.89 5.82 -8.78
CA GLU A 100 13.30 6.10 -9.04
C GLU A 100 13.46 7.42 -9.81
N LYS A 101 12.67 7.62 -10.85
CA LYS A 101 12.67 8.85 -11.61
C LYS A 101 12.34 10.04 -10.74
N ASN A 102 11.29 9.95 -9.94
CA ASN A 102 10.89 11.02 -9.03
C ASN A 102 11.97 11.34 -8.00
N PHE A 103 12.64 10.32 -7.51
CA PHE A 103 13.77 10.50 -6.58
C PHE A 103 14.87 11.33 -7.22
N PHE A 104 15.29 10.98 -8.43
CA PHE A 104 16.34 11.73 -9.13
C PHE A 104 15.92 13.16 -9.45
N GLU A 105 14.70 13.36 -9.89
CA GLU A 105 14.18 14.69 -10.17
C GLU A 105 14.18 15.55 -8.92
N THR A 106 13.72 15.01 -7.80
CA THR A 106 13.71 15.74 -6.52
C THR A 106 15.12 16.09 -6.07
N ARG A 107 16.08 15.16 -6.21
CA ARG A 107 17.47 15.41 -5.86
C ARG A 107 18.06 16.54 -6.70
N VAL A 108 17.82 16.53 -7.98
CA VAL A 108 18.29 17.57 -8.89
C VAL A 108 17.74 18.93 -8.50
N ILE A 109 16.45 19.02 -8.21
CA ILE A 109 15.79 20.26 -7.82
C ILE A 109 16.36 20.78 -6.49
N GLU A 110 16.54 19.92 -5.51
CA GLU A 110 17.12 20.29 -4.22
C GLU A 110 18.54 20.83 -4.39
N TYR A 111 19.33 20.18 -5.21
CA TYR A 111 20.69 20.58 -5.49
C TYR A 111 20.74 21.94 -6.19
N GLN A 112 19.87 22.18 -7.15
CA GLN A 112 19.83 23.43 -7.90
C GLN A 112 19.35 24.61 -7.10
N THR A 113 18.40 24.39 -6.20
CA THR A 113 17.84 25.47 -5.38
C THR A 113 18.67 25.78 -4.13
N GLY A 114 19.64 24.92 -3.81
CA GLY A 114 20.57 25.15 -2.73
C GLY A 114 19.94 25.35 -1.36
N GLY A 115 18.80 24.73 -1.11
CA GLY A 115 18.12 24.88 0.17
C GLY A 115 17.35 26.18 0.32
N ALA A 116 17.23 26.95 -0.74
CA ALA A 116 16.43 28.18 -0.73
C ALA A 116 14.93 27.89 -0.60
N LEU A 117 14.52 26.67 -0.93
CA LEU A 117 13.13 26.27 -0.84
C LEU A 117 12.96 25.35 0.37
N THR A 118 11.94 25.68 1.16
CA THR A 118 11.50 24.84 2.25
C THR A 118 10.40 23.93 1.72
N TRP A 119 10.60 22.65 1.82
CA TRP A 119 9.60 21.68 1.37
C TRP A 119 8.76 21.25 2.57
N ASP A 120 7.55 21.77 2.63
CA ASP A 120 6.61 21.44 3.68
C ASP A 120 5.79 20.21 3.27
N GLU A 121 6.29 19.03 3.60
CA GLU A 121 5.56 17.81 3.36
C GLU A 121 5.54 16.91 4.56
#